data_bdeb80a1bae400aa103828c9cacd1f1d
#
_entry.id   bdeb80a1bae400aa103828c9cacd1f1d
#
_cell.length_a   1.000
_cell.length_b   1.000
_cell.length_c   1.000
_cell.angle_alpha   90.00
_cell.angle_beta   90.00
_cell.angle_gamma   90.00
#
_symmetry.space_group_name_H-M   'P 1'
#
loop_
_entity.id
_entity.type
_entity.pdbx_description
1 polymer ?
#
loop_
_entity_poly.entity_id
_entity_poly.type
_entity_poly.pdbx_seq_one_letter_code
_entity_poly.pdbx_strand_id
1 'polypeptide(L)'
;MERIETTILRNLVHDEEYARKTIPFIQPDFFEDKSEKIIFEETTSFINKYDSCITVEALNIEVENRTDLTEEEVKNIVSISKEFTNTPVDSQWLLDTTEKWCRDRAIYLALMESIHIADGNDEKRNRDAIPTILSEALAVSFDNNIGHDYLQNYEDRYEYYHKTEDLSLIHI
;
A
#
# COMPACT_ATOMS: atom_id res chain seq x y z
N MET A 1 7.91 -18.27 10.89
CA MET A 1 8.23 -17.31 9.81
C MET A 1 7.28 -16.14 10.00
N GLU A 2 7.78 -14.95 10.24
CA GLU A 2 6.94 -13.76 10.43
C GLU A 2 6.22 -13.45 9.12
N ARG A 3 4.92 -13.13 9.20
CA ARG A 3 4.11 -12.75 8.02
C ARG A 3 4.47 -11.33 7.60
N ILE A 4 4.37 -11.06 6.30
CA ILE A 4 4.66 -9.72 5.79
C ILE A 4 3.70 -8.66 6.35
N GLU A 5 2.44 -9.01 6.57
CA GLU A 5 1.43 -8.12 7.14
C GLU A 5 1.84 -7.67 8.56
N THR A 6 2.29 -8.62 9.39
CA THR A 6 2.78 -8.31 10.75
C THR A 6 4.03 -7.42 10.70
N THR A 7 4.95 -7.68 9.76
CA THR A 7 6.14 -6.84 9.55
C THR A 7 5.76 -5.42 9.13
N ILE A 8 4.79 -5.27 8.21
CA ILE A 8 4.28 -3.96 7.77
C ILE A 8 3.69 -3.21 8.97
N LEU A 9 2.73 -3.80 9.68
CA LEU A 9 2.05 -3.17 10.81
C LEU A 9 3.02 -2.75 11.91
N ARG A 10 3.97 -3.62 12.26
CA ARG A 10 5.02 -3.32 13.22
C ARG A 10 5.83 -2.08 12.83
N ASN A 11 6.24 -1.99 11.57
CA ASN A 11 7.03 -0.85 11.11
C ASN A 11 6.21 0.42 10.96
N LEU A 12 4.91 0.35 10.66
CA LEU A 12 4.01 1.51 10.69
C LEU A 12 3.93 2.15 12.09
N VAL A 13 4.10 1.36 13.15
CA VAL A 13 4.09 1.83 14.54
C VAL A 13 5.44 2.41 14.95
N HIS A 14 6.56 1.90 14.42
CA HIS A 14 7.91 2.24 14.91
C HIS A 14 8.73 3.14 14.00
N ASP A 15 8.38 3.26 12.72
CA ASP A 15 9.13 4.01 11.71
C ASP A 15 8.23 5.05 11.02
N GLU A 16 8.40 6.31 11.44
CA GLU A 16 7.59 7.42 10.91
C GLU A 16 7.86 7.69 9.43
N GLU A 17 9.11 7.57 8.98
CA GLU A 17 9.46 7.80 7.58
C GLU A 17 8.82 6.72 6.68
N TYR A 18 8.90 5.47 7.12
CA TYR A 18 8.24 4.36 6.45
C TYR A 18 6.72 4.54 6.42
N ALA A 19 6.11 4.89 7.55
CA ALA A 19 4.66 5.10 7.64
C ALA A 19 4.19 6.20 6.68
N ARG A 20 4.88 7.35 6.64
CA ARG A 20 4.54 8.46 5.73
C ARG A 20 4.66 8.09 4.26
N LYS A 21 5.62 7.23 3.91
CA LYS A 21 5.83 6.77 2.53
C LYS A 21 4.81 5.73 2.08
N THR A 22 4.34 4.87 2.98
CA THR A 22 3.57 3.66 2.59
C THR A 22 2.07 3.78 2.84
N ILE A 23 1.64 4.47 3.90
CA ILE A 23 0.20 4.61 4.25
C ILE A 23 -0.67 5.08 3.07
N PRO A 24 -0.25 6.03 2.20
CA PRO A 24 -1.07 6.46 1.08
C PRO A 24 -1.43 5.37 0.07
N PHE A 25 -0.67 4.27 0.06
CA PHE A 25 -0.81 3.17 -0.90
C PHE A 25 -1.41 1.91 -0.30
N ILE A 26 -1.49 1.82 1.02
CA ILE A 26 -2.06 0.68 1.73
C ILE A 26 -3.56 0.94 1.95
N GLN A 27 -4.38 -0.05 1.62
CA GLN A 27 -5.81 -0.02 1.91
C GLN A 27 -6.13 -1.04 3.02
N PRO A 28 -7.12 -0.73 3.90
CA PRO A 28 -7.52 -1.67 4.94
C PRO A 28 -7.89 -3.06 4.41
N ASP A 29 -8.52 -3.11 3.22
CA ASP A 29 -8.95 -4.36 2.59
C ASP A 29 -7.79 -5.23 2.05
N PHE A 30 -6.55 -4.73 2.07
CA PHE A 30 -5.37 -5.55 1.76
C PHE A 30 -5.08 -6.56 2.86
N PHE A 31 -5.47 -6.28 4.10
CA PHE A 31 -5.37 -7.22 5.23
C PHE A 31 -6.53 -8.21 5.21
N GLU A 32 -6.23 -9.51 5.29
CA GLU A 32 -7.25 -10.56 5.35
C GLU A 32 -7.79 -10.76 6.76
N ASP A 33 -6.92 -10.60 7.75
CA ASP A 33 -7.29 -10.73 9.15
C ASP A 33 -7.96 -9.44 9.65
N LYS A 34 -9.12 -9.58 10.31
CA LYS A 34 -9.90 -8.45 10.83
C LYS A 34 -9.11 -7.65 11.87
N SER A 35 -8.32 -8.31 12.71
CA SER A 35 -7.52 -7.65 13.75
C SER A 35 -6.40 -6.82 13.14
N GLU A 36 -5.73 -7.34 12.10
CA GLU A 36 -4.69 -6.61 11.36
C GLU A 36 -5.26 -5.38 10.65
N LYS A 37 -6.46 -5.53 10.03
CA LYS A 37 -7.19 -4.42 9.42
C LYS A 37 -7.49 -3.32 10.43
N ILE A 38 -8.00 -3.66 11.60
CA ILE A 38 -8.30 -2.69 12.67
C ILE A 38 -7.02 -2.00 13.17
N ILE A 39 -5.93 -2.74 13.37
CA ILE A 39 -4.64 -2.15 13.75
C ILE A 39 -4.19 -1.12 12.71
N PHE A 40 -4.31 -1.42 11.44
CA PHE A 40 -3.96 -0.49 10.36
C PHE A 40 -4.88 0.75 10.37
N GLU A 41 -6.19 0.59 10.52
CA GLU A 41 -7.17 1.69 10.58
C GLU A 41 -6.87 2.62 11.75
N GLU A 42 -6.62 2.09 12.97
CA GLU A 42 -6.29 2.90 14.15
C GLU A 42 -4.94 3.61 13.99
N THR A 43 -3.92 2.91 13.48
CA THR A 43 -2.60 3.49 13.22
C THR A 43 -2.71 4.66 12.24
N THR A 44 -3.44 4.48 11.14
CA THR A 44 -3.64 5.53 10.13
C THR A 44 -4.46 6.70 10.68
N SER A 45 -5.53 6.41 11.42
CA SER A 45 -6.37 7.44 12.07
C SER A 45 -5.55 8.30 13.04
N PHE A 46 -4.71 7.65 13.85
CA PHE A 46 -3.85 8.34 14.82
C PHE A 46 -2.81 9.24 14.10
N ILE A 47 -2.14 8.72 13.08
CA ILE A 47 -1.15 9.50 12.31
C ILE A 47 -1.82 10.70 11.64
N ASN A 48 -2.99 10.55 11.06
CA ASN A 48 -3.73 11.64 10.44
C ASN A 48 -4.17 12.71 11.45
N LYS A 49 -4.44 12.31 12.70
CA LYS A 49 -4.92 13.23 13.74
C LYS A 49 -3.78 13.95 14.46
N TYR A 50 -2.67 13.27 14.70
CA TYR A 50 -1.60 13.77 15.58
C TYR A 50 -0.27 14.02 14.84
N ASP A 51 -0.20 13.70 13.54
CA ASP A 51 1.00 13.83 12.70
C ASP A 51 2.24 13.13 13.30
N SER A 52 2.05 12.01 13.97
CA SER A 52 3.09 11.20 14.63
C SER A 52 2.69 9.74 14.67
N CYS A 53 3.68 8.83 14.73
CA CYS A 53 3.41 7.41 14.91
C CYS A 53 2.71 7.13 16.23
N ILE A 54 1.78 6.17 16.21
CA ILE A 54 1.14 5.66 17.42
C ILE A 54 2.11 4.76 18.17
N THR A 55 2.10 4.80 19.51
CA THR A 55 2.81 3.79 20.32
C THR A 55 1.92 2.56 20.52
N VAL A 56 2.53 1.41 20.84
CA VAL A 56 1.78 0.18 21.12
C VAL A 56 0.80 0.37 22.27
N GLU A 57 1.20 1.13 23.30
CA GLU A 57 0.34 1.44 24.43
C GLU A 57 -0.85 2.30 24.02
N ALA A 58 -0.63 3.34 23.21
CA ALA A 58 -1.70 4.19 22.71
C ALA A 58 -2.65 3.41 21.80
N LEU A 59 -2.12 2.56 20.92
CA LEU A 59 -2.92 1.67 20.06
C LEU A 59 -3.85 0.78 20.91
N ASN A 60 -3.33 0.18 21.96
CA ASN A 60 -4.13 -0.68 22.84
C ASN A 60 -5.25 0.11 23.53
N ILE A 61 -4.96 1.33 23.98
CA ILE A 61 -5.96 2.21 24.61
C ILE A 61 -7.05 2.60 23.62
N GLU A 62 -6.68 3.00 22.39
CA GLU A 62 -7.66 3.37 21.37
C GLU A 62 -8.56 2.18 20.99
N VAL A 63 -7.98 0.98 20.84
CA VAL A 63 -8.73 -0.25 20.56
C VAL A 63 -9.67 -0.62 21.70
N GLU A 64 -9.22 -0.52 22.97
CA GLU A 64 -10.06 -0.79 24.15
C GLU A 64 -11.24 0.20 24.29
N ASN A 65 -11.08 1.41 23.79
CA ASN A 65 -12.15 2.43 23.80
C ASN A 65 -13.18 2.24 22.69
N ARG A 66 -12.96 1.37 21.72
CA ARG A 66 -13.92 1.09 20.66
C ARG A 66 -15.10 0.30 21.18
N THR A 67 -16.31 0.77 20.84
CA THR A 67 -17.58 0.16 21.24
C THR A 67 -18.15 -0.85 20.24
N ASP A 68 -17.56 -0.89 19.05
CA ASP A 68 -17.96 -1.77 17.95
C ASP A 68 -17.22 -3.11 17.93
N LEU A 69 -16.25 -3.29 18.84
CA LEU A 69 -15.46 -4.51 18.98
C LEU A 69 -15.95 -5.38 20.13
N THR A 70 -15.86 -6.68 19.93
CA THR A 70 -16.08 -7.66 21.00
C THR A 70 -14.83 -7.78 21.89
N GLU A 71 -15.01 -8.24 23.13
CA GLU A 71 -13.88 -8.48 24.05
C GLU A 71 -12.84 -9.47 23.46
N GLU A 72 -13.27 -10.42 22.65
CA GLU A 72 -12.39 -11.40 22.01
C GLU A 72 -11.54 -10.73 20.93
N GLU A 73 -12.14 -9.86 20.11
CA GLU A 73 -11.42 -9.08 19.10
C GLU A 73 -10.39 -8.14 19.73
N VAL A 74 -10.78 -7.43 20.80
CA VAL A 74 -9.84 -6.57 21.55
C VAL A 74 -8.66 -7.37 22.10
N LYS A 75 -8.90 -8.53 22.72
CA LYS A 75 -7.84 -9.41 23.25
C LYS A 75 -6.91 -9.89 22.14
N ASN A 76 -7.45 -10.23 20.98
CA ASN A 76 -6.66 -10.69 19.83
C ASN A 76 -5.76 -9.57 19.29
N ILE A 77 -6.30 -8.35 19.10
CA ILE A 77 -5.56 -7.17 18.67
C ILE A 77 -4.42 -6.84 19.64
N VAL A 78 -4.73 -6.80 20.95
CA VAL A 78 -3.73 -6.56 22.02
C VAL A 78 -2.65 -7.65 22.03
N SER A 79 -3.00 -8.89 21.73
CA SER A 79 -2.01 -9.98 21.61
C SER A 79 -1.06 -9.77 20.44
N ILE A 80 -1.60 -9.40 19.26
CA ILE A 80 -0.80 -9.12 18.06
C ILE A 80 0.12 -7.91 18.29
N SER A 81 -0.42 -6.82 18.83
CA SER A 81 0.34 -5.58 19.05
C SER A 81 1.49 -5.72 20.05
N LYS A 82 1.37 -6.63 21.03
CA LYS A 82 2.45 -6.94 22.00
C LYS A 82 3.66 -7.61 21.35
N GLU A 83 3.49 -8.22 20.19
CA GLU A 83 4.58 -8.82 19.41
C GLU A 83 5.34 -7.78 18.57
N PHE A 84 4.85 -6.53 18.50
CA PHE A 84 5.48 -5.45 17.75
C PHE A 84 6.74 -4.95 18.48
N THR A 85 7.83 -5.66 18.27
CA THR A 85 9.14 -5.26 18.77
C THR A 85 9.84 -4.33 17.77
N ASN A 86 10.55 -3.32 18.26
CA ASN A 86 11.35 -2.44 17.40
C ASN A 86 12.62 -3.19 16.91
N THR A 87 12.43 -4.09 15.97
CA THR A 87 13.51 -4.85 15.35
C THR A 87 13.91 -4.15 14.05
N PRO A 88 15.18 -3.71 13.90
CA PRO A 88 15.64 -3.06 12.68
C PRO A 88 15.45 -3.96 11.45
N VAL A 89 14.93 -3.37 10.38
CA VAL A 89 14.77 -3.99 9.06
C VAL A 89 15.45 -3.07 8.05
N ASP A 90 16.02 -3.63 7.00
CA ASP A 90 16.54 -2.82 5.89
C ASP A 90 15.40 -2.04 5.24
N SER A 91 15.53 -0.71 5.24
CA SER A 91 14.45 0.20 4.82
C SER A 91 14.09 0.04 3.34
N GLN A 92 15.09 -0.18 2.47
CA GLN A 92 14.81 -0.35 1.04
C GLN A 92 14.11 -1.69 0.77
N TRP A 93 14.61 -2.76 1.36
CA TRP A 93 13.97 -4.07 1.26
C TRP A 93 12.51 -4.03 1.76
N LEU A 94 12.27 -3.33 2.86
CA LEU A 94 10.92 -3.21 3.43
C LEU A 94 9.99 -2.43 2.49
N LEU A 95 10.44 -1.31 1.91
CA LEU A 95 9.66 -0.55 0.94
C LEU A 95 9.33 -1.38 -0.30
N ASP A 96 10.34 -2.02 -0.90
CA ASP A 96 10.16 -2.85 -2.11
C ASP A 96 9.20 -4.02 -1.85
N THR A 97 9.34 -4.66 -0.68
CA THR A 97 8.49 -5.79 -0.28
C THR A 97 7.06 -5.35 -0.01
N THR A 98 6.87 -4.19 0.63
CA THR A 98 5.55 -3.62 0.90
C THR A 98 4.86 -3.20 -0.40
N GLU A 99 5.58 -2.57 -1.32
CA GLU A 99 5.03 -2.20 -2.64
C GLU A 99 4.56 -3.44 -3.41
N LYS A 100 5.40 -4.47 -3.45
CA LYS A 100 5.03 -5.74 -4.08
C LYS A 100 3.78 -6.34 -3.43
N TRP A 101 3.73 -6.38 -2.10
CA TRP A 101 2.57 -6.88 -1.36
C TRP A 101 1.30 -6.07 -1.66
N CYS A 102 1.36 -4.74 -1.67
CA CYS A 102 0.23 -3.88 -2.03
C CYS A 102 -0.27 -4.17 -3.43
N ARG A 103 0.64 -4.31 -4.42
CA ARG A 103 0.29 -4.64 -5.80
C ARG A 103 -0.36 -6.01 -5.91
N ASP A 104 0.19 -7.03 -5.26
CA ASP A 104 -0.35 -8.39 -5.27
C ASP A 104 -1.75 -8.41 -4.65
N ARG A 105 -1.98 -7.68 -3.55
CA ARG A 105 -3.29 -7.56 -2.90
C ARG A 105 -4.30 -6.78 -3.75
N ALA A 106 -3.87 -5.67 -4.35
CA ALA A 106 -4.73 -4.90 -5.25
C ALA A 106 -5.20 -5.74 -6.45
N ILE A 107 -4.28 -6.49 -7.08
CA ILE A 107 -4.62 -7.40 -8.19
C ILE A 107 -5.59 -8.48 -7.73
N TYR A 108 -5.34 -9.11 -6.58
CA TYR A 108 -6.22 -10.13 -6.04
C TYR A 108 -7.65 -9.61 -5.83
N LEU A 109 -7.81 -8.45 -5.17
CA LEU A 109 -9.11 -7.84 -4.93
C LEU A 109 -9.79 -7.44 -6.23
N ALA A 110 -9.06 -6.86 -7.18
CA ALA A 110 -9.58 -6.49 -8.50
C ALA A 110 -10.08 -7.71 -9.30
N LEU A 111 -9.39 -8.86 -9.19
CA LEU A 111 -9.84 -10.11 -9.81
C LEU A 111 -11.12 -10.64 -9.15
N MET A 112 -11.20 -10.63 -7.82
CA MET A 112 -12.40 -11.05 -7.09
C MET A 112 -13.60 -10.18 -7.44
N GLU A 113 -13.40 -8.85 -7.49
CA GLU A 113 -14.41 -7.89 -7.90
C GLU A 113 -14.84 -8.09 -9.36
N SER A 114 -13.88 -8.31 -10.26
CA SER A 114 -14.16 -8.59 -11.67
C SER A 114 -14.99 -9.86 -11.87
N ILE A 115 -14.71 -10.90 -11.10
CA ILE A 115 -15.51 -12.14 -11.10
C ILE A 115 -16.95 -11.85 -10.62
N HIS A 116 -17.09 -11.09 -9.54
CA HIS A 116 -18.41 -10.72 -9.00
C HIS A 116 -19.26 -9.94 -10.02
N ILE A 117 -18.65 -9.01 -10.76
CA ILE A 117 -19.28 -8.26 -11.86
C ILE A 117 -19.62 -9.20 -13.04
N ALA A 118 -18.70 -10.09 -13.42
CA ALA A 118 -18.87 -11.01 -14.54
C ALA A 118 -20.04 -11.99 -14.31
N ASP A 119 -20.22 -12.42 -13.06
CA ASP A 119 -21.32 -13.30 -12.64
C ASP A 119 -22.67 -12.58 -12.55
N GLY A 120 -22.70 -11.25 -12.72
CA GLY A 120 -23.93 -10.45 -12.68
C GLY A 120 -24.43 -10.18 -11.25
N ASN A 121 -23.60 -10.34 -10.25
CA ASN A 121 -23.93 -10.11 -8.85
C ASN A 121 -23.76 -8.64 -8.43
N ASP A 122 -23.20 -7.79 -9.27
CA ASP A 122 -23.07 -6.34 -9.04
C ASP A 122 -24.19 -5.61 -9.81
N GLU A 123 -25.12 -5.01 -9.08
CA GLU A 123 -26.23 -4.25 -9.67
C GLU A 123 -25.83 -2.87 -10.18
N LYS A 124 -24.64 -2.36 -9.76
CA LYS A 124 -24.22 -0.99 -10.03
C LYS A 124 -23.22 -0.88 -11.19
N ARG A 125 -22.45 -1.92 -11.44
CA ARG A 125 -21.39 -1.93 -12.45
C ARG A 125 -21.61 -3.04 -13.47
N ASN A 126 -21.35 -2.69 -14.73
CA ASN A 126 -21.40 -3.64 -15.83
C ASN A 126 -20.01 -4.19 -16.14
N ARG A 127 -19.94 -5.17 -17.05
CA ARG A 127 -18.70 -5.82 -17.46
C ARG A 127 -17.67 -4.88 -18.10
N ASP A 128 -18.12 -3.72 -18.60
CA ASP A 128 -17.24 -2.73 -19.22
C ASP A 128 -16.33 -2.03 -18.20
N ALA A 129 -16.63 -2.12 -16.89
CA ALA A 129 -15.79 -1.61 -15.82
C ALA A 129 -14.57 -2.49 -15.53
N ILE A 130 -14.60 -3.78 -15.87
CA ILE A 130 -13.55 -4.76 -15.54
C ILE A 130 -12.16 -4.33 -16.03
N PRO A 131 -11.96 -3.88 -17.30
CA PRO A 131 -10.64 -3.47 -17.77
C PRO A 131 -10.05 -2.31 -16.94
N THR A 132 -10.89 -1.36 -16.53
CA THR A 132 -10.45 -0.22 -15.72
C THR A 132 -10.03 -0.67 -14.32
N ILE A 133 -10.83 -1.51 -13.66
CA ILE A 133 -10.53 -2.06 -12.33
C ILE A 133 -9.18 -2.80 -12.34
N LEU A 134 -8.95 -3.65 -13.33
CA LEU A 134 -7.69 -4.39 -13.44
C LEU A 134 -6.51 -3.47 -13.78
N SER A 135 -6.71 -2.47 -14.64
CA SER A 135 -5.67 -1.51 -14.99
C SER A 135 -5.24 -0.67 -13.78
N GLU A 136 -6.18 -0.21 -12.97
CA GLU A 136 -5.90 0.54 -11.74
C GLU A 136 -5.12 -0.31 -10.73
N ALA A 137 -5.50 -1.58 -10.56
CA ALA A 137 -4.78 -2.49 -9.67
C ALA A 137 -3.33 -2.76 -10.11
N LEU A 138 -3.10 -2.86 -11.43
CA LEU A 138 -1.76 -3.05 -12.00
C LEU A 138 -0.89 -1.79 -11.90
N ALA A 139 -1.50 -0.61 -11.79
CA ALA A 139 -0.80 0.68 -11.69
C ALA A 139 -0.34 1.01 -10.27
N VAL A 140 -0.63 0.18 -9.28
CA VAL A 140 -0.18 0.39 -7.89
C VAL A 140 1.34 0.41 -7.84
N SER A 141 1.93 1.56 -7.49
CA SER A 141 3.36 1.77 -7.33
C SER A 141 3.61 2.88 -6.31
N PHE A 142 4.67 2.75 -5.53
CA PHE A 142 5.12 3.78 -4.59
C PHE A 142 5.95 4.88 -5.26
N ASP A 143 6.26 4.71 -6.54
CA ASP A 143 6.89 5.75 -7.33
C ASP A 143 5.92 6.92 -7.56
N ASN A 144 6.12 8.01 -6.83
CA ASN A 144 5.41 9.27 -7.03
C ASN A 144 5.82 10.00 -8.33
N ASN A 145 6.72 9.42 -9.12
CA ASN A 145 7.10 9.92 -10.44
C ASN A 145 6.07 9.52 -11.52
N ILE A 146 4.80 9.75 -11.24
CA ILE A 146 3.78 9.80 -12.30
C ILE A 146 3.88 11.16 -12.98
N GLY A 147 4.85 11.26 -13.83
CA GLY A 147 5.14 12.40 -14.69
C GLY A 147 6.64 12.43 -14.93
N HIS A 148 7.05 12.17 -16.16
CA HIS A 148 8.38 12.61 -16.57
C HIS A 148 8.49 14.08 -16.18
N ASP A 149 9.40 14.41 -15.25
CA ASP A 149 9.75 15.79 -15.02
C ASP A 149 10.33 16.32 -16.32
N TYR A 150 9.44 16.96 -17.09
CA TYR A 150 9.74 17.48 -18.42
C TYR A 150 10.91 18.45 -18.39
N LEU A 151 11.27 18.97 -17.22
CA LEU A 151 12.35 19.90 -17.00
C LEU A 151 13.67 19.25 -16.59
N GLN A 152 13.64 18.15 -15.81
CA GLN A 152 14.86 17.47 -15.35
C GLN A 152 15.47 16.52 -16.40
N ASN A 153 14.65 15.91 -17.27
CA ASN A 153 15.12 14.99 -18.31
C ASN A 153 15.26 15.65 -19.70
N TYR A 154 15.39 16.97 -19.73
CA TYR A 154 15.56 17.70 -21.01
C TYR A 154 16.88 17.30 -21.71
N GLU A 155 17.99 17.17 -21.00
CA GLU A 155 19.29 16.82 -21.54
C GLU A 155 19.34 15.39 -22.09
N ASP A 156 18.79 14.41 -21.37
CA ASP A 156 18.73 12.99 -21.80
C ASP A 156 17.89 12.82 -23.06
N ARG A 157 16.79 13.60 -23.21
CA ARG A 157 15.96 13.57 -24.42
C ARG A 157 16.62 14.27 -25.58
N TYR A 158 17.31 15.37 -25.33
CA TYR A 158 18.05 16.07 -26.37
C TYR A 158 19.13 15.16 -26.97
N GLU A 159 19.86 14.42 -26.14
CA GLU A 159 20.85 13.42 -26.60
C GLU A 159 20.20 12.24 -27.33
N TYR A 160 19.04 11.76 -26.87
CA TYR A 160 18.33 10.67 -27.54
C TYR A 160 17.85 11.04 -28.94
N TYR A 161 17.28 12.23 -29.12
CA TYR A 161 16.81 12.70 -30.41
C TYR A 161 17.97 13.02 -31.37
N HIS A 162 19.08 13.53 -30.88
CA HIS A 162 20.25 13.81 -31.73
C HIS A 162 21.07 12.57 -32.10
N LYS A 163 21.12 11.54 -31.27
CA LYS A 163 21.69 10.24 -31.64
C LYS A 163 20.95 9.51 -32.76
N THR A 164 19.65 9.80 -32.91
CA THR A 164 18.82 9.19 -33.97
C THR A 164 18.95 9.93 -35.31
N GLU A 165 19.32 11.20 -35.32
CA GLU A 165 19.53 11.96 -36.57
C GLU A 165 20.84 11.60 -37.30
N ASP A 166 21.89 11.22 -36.56
CA ASP A 166 23.18 10.79 -37.18
C ASP A 166 23.12 9.44 -37.89
N LEU A 167 22.07 8.65 -37.74
CA LEU A 167 21.88 7.35 -38.40
C LEU A 167 21.11 7.45 -39.72
N SER A 168 20.58 8.60 -40.08
CA SER A 168 19.78 8.77 -41.33
C SER A 168 20.53 9.31 -42.53
N LEU A 169 21.84 9.55 -42.43
CA LEU A 169 22.68 10.10 -43.51
C LEU A 169 23.57 9.10 -44.23
N ILE A 170 23.33 7.79 -44.12
CA ILE A 170 24.04 6.79 -44.91
C ILE A 170 23.01 5.99 -45.71
N HIS A 171 22.44 6.58 -46.74
CA HIS A 171 21.93 5.90 -47.95
C HIS A 171 21.62 6.93 -49.04
N ILE A 172 22.64 7.31 -49.80
CA ILE A 172 22.57 7.59 -51.24
C ILE A 172 23.82 7.01 -51.86
#